data_03065cc30db0cd0d9f9d35980d95cefc
#
_entry.id   03065cc30db0cd0d9f9d35980d95cefc
#
_cell.length_a   1.000
_cell.length_b   1.000
_cell.length_c   1.000
_cell.angle_alpha   90.00
_cell.angle_beta   90.00
_cell.angle_gamma   90.00
#
_symmetry.space_group_name_H-M   'P 1'
#
loop_
_entity.id
_entity.type
_entity.pdbx_description
1 polymer ?
#
loop_
_entity_poly.entity_id
_entity_poly.type
_entity_poly.pdbx_seq_one_letter_code
_entity_poly.pdbx_strand_id
1 'polypeptide(L)'
;MQIDKTTDIIKEQKQLKKQRIGDNDELYCIRFRVESERKGKKYALPGMPFEIIQIGAVKLNEQFEVIDEFDRLVCPQVYPVLHSICGEVTGITQEMLADGEHFVDTALDFLAWCGQDYTFCTWGSMDLVELQRNLNHYAIEPDFPMPFLFYDVQKLYSLCFSNGKERLSLQAAIEQLHIAENEQYHMALSDARYTAQIMKRLDFKKVKAFYSIDTYRVPQRRKEEICMNF
;
A
#
# COMPACT_ATOMS: atom_id res chain seq x y z
N MET A 1 -0.87 -29.74 -24.01
CA MET A 1 -1.72 -29.45 -22.82
C MET A 1 -0.81 -28.80 -21.77
N GLN A 2 -0.60 -27.50 -21.91
CA GLN A 2 0.20 -26.71 -20.96
C GLN A 2 -0.75 -26.27 -19.86
N ILE A 3 -0.73 -27.00 -18.75
CA ILE A 3 -1.44 -26.62 -17.52
C ILE A 3 -0.76 -25.35 -17.01
N ASP A 4 -1.55 -24.34 -16.82
CA ASP A 4 -1.14 -23.00 -16.43
C ASP A 4 -0.48 -23.04 -15.04
N LYS A 5 0.87 -23.13 -15.02
CA LYS A 5 1.68 -23.12 -13.80
C LYS A 5 1.36 -21.96 -12.86
N THR A 6 0.90 -20.83 -13.41
CA THR A 6 0.51 -19.66 -12.63
C THR A 6 -0.72 -19.91 -11.77
N THR A 7 -1.70 -20.65 -12.32
CA THR A 7 -2.93 -21.01 -11.58
C THR A 7 -2.64 -22.00 -10.45
N ASP A 8 -1.69 -22.91 -10.65
CA ASP A 8 -1.32 -23.89 -9.63
C ASP A 8 -0.47 -23.26 -8.53
N ILE A 9 0.46 -22.37 -8.86
CA ILE A 9 1.21 -21.57 -7.87
C ILE A 9 0.25 -20.73 -7.01
N ILE A 10 -0.73 -20.07 -7.62
CA ILE A 10 -1.74 -19.27 -6.88
C ILE A 10 -2.59 -20.17 -5.98
N LYS A 11 -2.96 -21.37 -6.43
CA LYS A 11 -3.72 -22.33 -5.61
C LYS A 11 -2.89 -22.85 -4.44
N GLU A 12 -1.63 -23.18 -4.70
CA GLU A 12 -0.69 -23.70 -3.69
C GLU A 12 -0.38 -22.62 -2.65
N GLN A 13 -0.15 -21.37 -3.05
CA GLN A 13 0.00 -20.23 -2.16
C GLN A 13 -1.28 -19.94 -1.36
N LYS A 14 -2.48 -20.07 -1.97
CA LYS A 14 -3.75 -19.98 -1.26
C LYS A 14 -3.92 -21.09 -0.23
N GLN A 15 -3.45 -22.28 -0.53
CA GLN A 15 -3.55 -23.44 0.36
C GLN A 15 -2.53 -23.37 1.50
N LEU A 16 -1.30 -22.93 1.22
CA LEU A 16 -0.25 -22.69 2.22
C LEU A 16 -0.63 -21.54 3.17
N LYS A 17 -1.24 -20.45 2.67
CA LYS A 17 -1.72 -19.35 3.53
C LYS A 17 -3.01 -19.67 4.27
N LYS A 18 -3.88 -20.54 3.72
CA LYS A 18 -5.06 -21.04 4.46
C LYS A 18 -4.67 -21.90 5.67
N GLN A 19 -3.47 -22.51 5.63
CA GLN A 19 -2.86 -23.19 6.78
C GLN A 19 -2.05 -22.25 7.68
N ARG A 20 -1.65 -21.03 7.19
CA ARG A 20 -0.87 -20.03 7.94
C ARG A 20 -1.70 -18.93 8.61
N ILE A 21 -3.03 -18.88 8.43
CA ILE A 21 -3.92 -18.04 9.22
C ILE A 21 -4.08 -18.71 10.61
N GLY A 22 -2.95 -18.91 11.29
CA GLY A 22 -2.84 -19.20 12.68
C GLY A 22 -2.31 -17.94 13.35
N ASP A 23 -2.88 -17.58 14.40
CA ASP A 23 -2.65 -16.66 15.52
C ASP A 23 -1.39 -15.75 15.58
N ASN A 24 -0.56 -15.59 14.52
CA ASN A 24 0.73 -14.89 14.56
C ASN A 24 1.04 -13.99 13.35
N ASP A 25 0.09 -13.69 12.47
CA ASP A 25 0.38 -12.75 11.36
C ASP A 25 0.45 -11.32 11.90
N GLU A 26 1.60 -10.68 11.81
CA GLU A 26 1.76 -9.27 12.13
C GLU A 26 1.01 -8.40 11.11
N LEU A 27 0.19 -7.47 11.59
CA LEU A 27 -0.59 -6.56 10.76
C LEU A 27 0.12 -5.22 10.62
N TYR A 28 0.20 -4.72 9.38
CA TYR A 28 0.82 -3.45 9.07
C TYR A 28 -0.17 -2.53 8.36
N CYS A 29 -0.61 -1.46 9.02
CA CYS A 29 -1.31 -0.39 8.33
C CYS A 29 -0.29 0.46 7.59
N ILE A 30 -0.44 0.57 6.27
CA ILE A 30 0.49 1.31 5.41
C ILE A 30 -0.21 2.38 4.60
N ARG A 31 0.51 3.46 4.34
CA ARG A 31 0.11 4.54 3.47
C ARG A 31 1.33 5.09 2.73
N PHE A 32 1.15 5.46 1.47
CA PHE A 32 2.17 6.15 0.70
C PHE A 32 1.68 7.53 0.27
N ARG A 33 2.64 8.46 0.12
CA ARG A 33 2.45 9.69 -0.65
C ARG A 33 3.20 9.55 -1.95
N VAL A 34 2.63 10.07 -3.00
CA VAL A 34 3.16 9.88 -4.35
C VAL A 34 3.21 11.20 -5.09
N GLU A 35 4.20 11.33 -5.96
CA GLU A 35 4.34 12.41 -6.94
C GLU A 35 4.09 11.87 -8.35
N SER A 36 3.76 12.76 -9.28
CA SER A 36 3.42 12.39 -10.66
C SER A 36 3.95 13.40 -11.67
N GLU A 37 3.86 13.05 -12.97
CA GLU A 37 4.24 13.95 -14.06
C GLU A 37 3.35 15.21 -14.08
N ARG A 38 3.99 16.37 -13.94
CA ARG A 38 3.33 17.70 -13.91
C ARG A 38 2.59 18.07 -15.20
N LYS A 39 3.08 17.59 -16.34
CA LYS A 39 2.47 17.82 -17.66
C LYS A 39 1.22 16.98 -17.91
N GLY A 40 0.85 16.13 -16.96
CA GLY A 40 -0.32 15.28 -17.01
C GLY A 40 -0.05 13.83 -17.40
N LYS A 41 -1.00 12.96 -17.12
CA LYS A 41 -0.88 11.49 -17.19
C LYS A 41 -0.35 10.94 -18.52
N LYS A 42 -0.57 11.63 -19.65
CA LYS A 42 -0.08 11.19 -20.97
C LYS A 42 1.44 11.26 -21.12
N TYR A 43 2.12 12.02 -20.25
CA TYR A 43 3.57 12.14 -20.22
C TYR A 43 4.20 11.31 -19.10
N ALA A 44 3.38 10.69 -18.26
CA ALA A 44 3.88 9.85 -17.21
C ALA A 44 4.63 8.63 -17.76
N LEU A 45 5.64 8.19 -17.04
CA LEU A 45 6.42 7.01 -17.41
C LEU A 45 5.50 5.77 -17.48
N PRO A 46 5.50 5.03 -18.61
CA PRO A 46 4.71 3.81 -18.72
C PRO A 46 5.04 2.83 -17.60
N GLY A 47 4.02 2.37 -16.88
CA GLY A 47 4.18 1.45 -15.76
C GLY A 47 4.50 2.08 -14.42
N MET A 48 4.83 3.37 -14.36
CA MET A 48 5.10 4.11 -13.12
C MET A 48 4.49 5.52 -13.20
N PRO A 49 3.15 5.64 -13.18
CA PRO A 49 2.48 6.94 -13.26
C PRO A 49 2.67 7.80 -12.01
N PHE A 50 3.06 7.17 -10.92
CA PHE A 50 3.30 7.79 -9.62
C PHE A 50 4.59 7.26 -9.00
N GLU A 51 5.38 8.15 -8.45
CA GLU A 51 6.57 7.84 -7.67
C GLU A 51 6.30 8.07 -6.19
N ILE A 52 6.71 7.11 -5.36
CA ILE A 52 6.54 7.23 -3.91
C ILE A 52 7.52 8.26 -3.36
N ILE A 53 7.00 9.23 -2.59
CA ILE A 53 7.75 10.30 -1.94
C ILE A 53 7.68 10.26 -0.41
N GLN A 54 6.82 9.44 0.16
CA GLN A 54 6.78 9.14 1.59
C GLN A 54 6.19 7.76 1.81
N ILE A 55 6.81 7.00 2.71
CA ILE A 55 6.32 5.73 3.23
C ILE A 55 5.99 5.93 4.70
N GLY A 56 4.71 5.78 5.07
CA GLY A 56 4.24 5.78 6.45
C GLY A 56 3.56 4.45 6.77
N ALA A 57 3.97 3.80 7.85
CA ALA A 57 3.41 2.53 8.27
C ALA A 57 3.42 2.38 9.78
N VAL A 58 2.47 1.60 10.29
CA VAL A 58 2.42 1.18 11.69
C VAL A 58 2.24 -0.33 11.76
N LYS A 59 2.98 -0.95 12.67
CA LYS A 59 2.88 -2.36 13.01
C LYS A 59 1.90 -2.52 14.17
N LEU A 60 1.01 -3.50 14.08
CA LEU A 60 -0.05 -3.72 15.05
C LEU A 60 0.13 -5.06 15.76
N ASN A 61 -0.21 -5.09 17.05
CA ASN A 61 -0.38 -6.33 17.80
C ASN A 61 -1.78 -6.95 17.54
N GLU A 62 -2.07 -8.09 18.18
CA GLU A 62 -3.36 -8.80 18.07
C GLU A 62 -4.56 -7.97 18.56
N GLN A 63 -4.34 -6.95 19.38
CA GLN A 63 -5.35 -6.03 19.89
C GLN A 63 -5.51 -4.78 18.99
N PHE A 64 -4.85 -4.76 17.82
CA PHE A 64 -4.77 -3.63 16.90
C PHE A 64 -4.17 -2.36 17.55
N GLU A 65 -3.24 -2.54 18.47
CA GLU A 65 -2.48 -1.44 19.06
C GLU A 65 -1.17 -1.27 18.30
N VAL A 66 -0.79 -0.01 18.07
CA VAL A 66 0.48 0.32 17.40
C VAL A 66 1.64 -0.05 18.34
N ILE A 67 2.53 -0.91 17.86
CA ILE A 67 3.71 -1.38 18.60
C ILE A 67 5.03 -0.92 17.97
N ASP A 68 5.00 -0.52 16.70
CA ASP A 68 6.17 0.02 15.99
C ASP A 68 5.71 0.87 14.80
N GLU A 69 6.59 1.75 14.30
CA GLU A 69 6.28 2.72 13.26
C GLU A 69 7.44 2.88 12.29
N PHE A 70 7.08 3.10 11.04
CA PHE A 70 8.02 3.44 9.98
C PHE A 70 7.54 4.73 9.29
N ASP A 71 8.39 5.75 9.23
CA ASP A 71 8.12 7.00 8.51
C ASP A 71 9.38 7.50 7.84
N ARG A 72 9.37 7.56 6.50
CA ARG A 72 10.50 8.02 5.70
C ARG A 72 10.03 8.85 4.52
N LEU A 73 10.67 9.98 4.33
CA LEU A 73 10.61 10.74 3.08
C LEU A 73 11.54 10.11 2.05
N VAL A 74 11.11 10.14 0.80
CA VAL A 74 11.84 9.57 -0.33
C VAL A 74 12.17 10.69 -1.31
N CYS A 75 13.45 10.84 -1.66
CA CYS A 75 13.89 11.76 -2.69
C CYS A 75 13.50 11.22 -4.08
N PRO A 76 12.54 11.85 -4.80
CA PRO A 76 12.07 11.33 -6.07
C PRO A 76 13.14 11.49 -7.18
N GLN A 77 13.27 10.45 -8.01
CA GLN A 77 14.23 10.40 -9.12
C GLN A 77 13.56 10.54 -10.49
N VAL A 78 12.32 10.08 -10.61
CA VAL A 78 11.55 10.09 -11.85
C VAL A 78 10.76 11.39 -11.99
N TYR A 79 10.14 11.83 -10.91
CA TYR A 79 9.40 13.10 -10.84
C TYR A 79 10.01 14.02 -9.77
N PRO A 80 11.22 14.57 -10.02
CA PRO A 80 12.03 15.23 -8.99
C PRO A 80 11.47 16.57 -8.50
N VAL A 81 10.46 17.13 -9.20
CA VAL A 81 9.88 18.42 -8.85
C VAL A 81 8.51 18.22 -8.22
N LEU A 82 8.40 18.55 -6.95
CA LEU A 82 7.16 18.45 -6.19
C LEU A 82 6.05 19.29 -6.82
N HIS A 83 4.88 18.66 -7.03
CA HIS A 83 3.69 19.35 -7.50
C HIS A 83 3.12 20.24 -6.38
N SER A 84 2.74 21.50 -6.69
CA SER A 84 2.24 22.44 -5.67
C SER A 84 1.06 21.88 -4.87
N ILE A 85 0.12 21.20 -5.55
CA ILE A 85 -1.03 20.57 -4.87
C ILE A 85 -0.58 19.48 -3.89
N CYS A 86 0.45 18.70 -4.23
CA CYS A 86 0.97 17.70 -3.32
C CYS A 86 1.56 18.36 -2.08
N GLY A 87 2.39 19.40 -2.25
CA GLY A 87 2.94 20.18 -1.14
C GLY A 87 1.87 20.85 -0.27
N GLU A 88 0.87 21.47 -0.88
CA GLU A 88 -0.24 22.13 -0.16
C GLU A 88 -1.06 21.14 0.69
N VAL A 89 -1.31 19.94 0.16
CA VAL A 89 -2.14 18.94 0.82
C VAL A 89 -1.37 18.19 1.90
N THR A 90 -0.09 17.86 1.66
CA THR A 90 0.71 17.04 2.57
C THR A 90 1.57 17.85 3.54
N GLY A 91 1.88 19.11 3.21
CA GLY A 91 2.88 19.91 3.91
C GLY A 91 4.33 19.52 3.60
N ILE A 92 4.55 18.54 2.71
CA ILE A 92 5.90 18.17 2.26
C ILE A 92 6.46 19.27 1.37
N THR A 93 7.71 19.67 1.59
CA THR A 93 8.39 20.66 0.75
C THR A 93 9.46 20.01 -0.13
N GLN A 94 9.90 20.75 -1.14
CA GLN A 94 10.97 20.27 -2.03
C GLN A 94 12.29 20.06 -1.26
N GLU A 95 12.57 20.89 -0.29
CA GLU A 95 13.76 20.79 0.58
C GLU A 95 13.68 19.52 1.42
N MET A 96 12.54 19.22 2.03
CA MET A 96 12.34 18.00 2.80
C MET A 96 12.58 16.73 1.96
N LEU A 97 12.15 16.75 0.69
CA LEU A 97 12.38 15.63 -0.23
C LEU A 97 13.86 15.52 -0.64
N ALA A 98 14.56 16.62 -0.77
CA ALA A 98 15.98 16.62 -1.12
C ALA A 98 16.85 16.00 -0.02
N ASP A 99 16.41 16.09 1.24
CA ASP A 99 17.08 15.48 2.39
C ASP A 99 16.68 13.99 2.60
N GLY A 100 15.71 13.50 1.85
CA GLY A 100 15.25 12.10 1.89
C GLY A 100 16.25 11.15 1.22
N GLU A 101 16.16 9.87 1.58
CA GLU A 101 16.89 8.79 0.91
C GLU A 101 16.25 8.46 -0.44
N HIS A 102 17.01 7.76 -1.30
CA HIS A 102 16.43 7.26 -2.55
C HIS A 102 15.47 6.09 -2.32
N PHE A 103 14.52 5.92 -3.24
CA PHE A 103 13.48 4.88 -3.09
C PHE A 103 14.06 3.48 -2.87
N VAL A 104 15.17 3.14 -3.52
CA VAL A 104 15.79 1.81 -3.38
C VAL A 104 16.18 1.53 -1.93
N ASP A 105 16.87 2.46 -1.29
CA ASP A 105 17.35 2.30 0.09
C ASP A 105 16.15 2.28 1.06
N THR A 106 15.25 3.25 0.93
CA THR A 106 14.04 3.32 1.77
C THR A 106 13.14 2.09 1.61
N ALA A 107 12.99 1.58 0.39
CA ALA A 107 12.17 0.40 0.14
C ALA A 107 12.80 -0.87 0.74
N LEU A 108 14.12 -1.04 0.64
CA LEU A 108 14.82 -2.17 1.25
C LEU A 108 14.70 -2.14 2.77
N ASP A 109 14.86 -0.98 3.40
CA ASP A 109 14.65 -0.79 4.83
C ASP A 109 13.21 -1.08 5.25
N PHE A 110 12.24 -0.59 4.48
CA PHE A 110 10.82 -0.87 4.71
C PHE A 110 10.49 -2.37 4.62
N LEU A 111 10.99 -3.05 3.59
CA LEU A 111 10.78 -4.48 3.42
C LEU A 111 11.44 -5.30 4.54
N ALA A 112 12.64 -4.91 4.97
CA ALA A 112 13.33 -5.52 6.10
C ALA A 112 12.56 -5.31 7.41
N TRP A 113 12.00 -4.10 7.63
CA TRP A 113 11.17 -3.78 8.80
C TRP A 113 9.86 -4.59 8.81
N CYS A 114 9.24 -4.84 7.66
CA CYS A 114 8.06 -5.70 7.56
C CYS A 114 8.35 -7.17 7.88
N GLY A 115 9.56 -7.65 7.61
CA GLY A 115 9.89 -9.07 7.77
C GLY A 115 9.14 -9.96 6.77
N GLN A 116 9.02 -11.24 7.10
CA GLN A 116 8.40 -12.23 6.18
C GLN A 116 6.95 -12.59 6.52
N ASP A 117 6.57 -12.46 7.79
CA ASP A 117 5.22 -12.78 8.28
C ASP A 117 4.40 -11.49 8.45
N TYR A 118 3.93 -10.97 7.32
CA TYR A 118 3.21 -9.71 7.27
C TYR A 118 1.85 -9.86 6.58
N THR A 119 0.90 -9.01 6.97
CA THR A 119 -0.33 -8.75 6.22
C THR A 119 -0.57 -7.24 6.19
N PHE A 120 -0.60 -6.67 5.00
CA PHE A 120 -0.85 -5.25 4.86
C PHE A 120 -2.31 -4.89 5.06
N CYS A 121 -2.55 -3.72 5.60
CA CYS A 121 -3.85 -3.10 5.80
C CYS A 121 -3.84 -1.71 5.19
N THR A 122 -4.71 -1.45 4.23
CA THR A 122 -4.71 -0.20 3.46
C THR A 122 -6.10 0.41 3.40
N TRP A 123 -6.18 1.73 3.26
CA TRP A 123 -7.44 2.40 2.94
C TRP A 123 -7.69 2.39 1.44
N GLY A 124 -8.19 1.25 0.93
CA GLY A 124 -8.29 0.93 -0.49
C GLY A 124 -7.07 0.17 -1.00
N SER A 125 -6.94 -0.03 -2.31
CA SER A 125 -5.90 -0.87 -2.91
C SER A 125 -4.75 -0.09 -3.57
N MET A 126 -4.85 1.22 -3.67
CA MET A 126 -3.91 2.02 -4.48
C MET A 126 -2.50 2.01 -3.92
N ASP A 127 -2.34 2.05 -2.60
CA ASP A 127 -1.02 2.02 -1.96
C ASP A 127 -0.19 0.82 -2.42
N LEU A 128 -0.78 -0.37 -2.42
CA LEU A 128 -0.07 -1.59 -2.84
C LEU A 128 0.19 -1.65 -4.35
N VAL A 129 -0.70 -1.09 -5.15
CA VAL A 129 -0.49 -0.96 -6.59
C VAL A 129 0.73 -0.07 -6.87
N GLU A 130 0.82 1.06 -6.19
CA GLU A 130 1.95 1.99 -6.38
C GLU A 130 3.24 1.42 -5.79
N LEU A 131 3.21 0.76 -4.64
CA LEU A 131 4.38 0.06 -4.10
C LEU A 131 4.93 -0.94 -5.13
N GLN A 132 4.07 -1.80 -5.67
CA GLN A 132 4.48 -2.79 -6.66
C GLN A 132 5.05 -2.16 -7.93
N ARG A 133 4.48 -1.05 -8.41
CA ARG A 133 4.97 -0.33 -9.59
C ARG A 133 6.35 0.26 -9.35
N ASN A 134 6.56 0.86 -8.19
CA ASN A 134 7.84 1.44 -7.82
C ASN A 134 8.90 0.33 -7.64
N LEU A 135 8.59 -0.77 -6.94
CA LEU A 135 9.50 -1.91 -6.82
C LEU A 135 9.88 -2.48 -8.20
N ASN A 136 8.90 -2.67 -9.09
CA ASN A 136 9.17 -3.17 -10.45
C ASN A 136 10.02 -2.21 -11.27
N HIS A 137 9.82 -0.90 -11.14
CA HIS A 137 10.60 0.11 -11.86
C HIS A 137 12.08 0.04 -11.49
N TYR A 138 12.37 -0.09 -10.20
CA TYR A 138 13.73 -0.17 -9.67
C TYR A 138 14.28 -1.60 -9.60
N ALA A 139 13.59 -2.59 -10.20
CA ALA A 139 13.98 -4.01 -10.20
C ALA A 139 14.24 -4.60 -8.81
N ILE A 140 13.49 -4.16 -7.79
CA ILE A 140 13.54 -4.70 -6.44
C ILE A 140 12.58 -5.87 -6.34
N GLU A 141 13.11 -7.05 -6.04
CA GLU A 141 12.32 -8.24 -5.76
C GLU A 141 12.25 -8.44 -4.24
N PRO A 142 11.05 -8.32 -3.63
CA PRO A 142 10.91 -8.56 -2.20
C PRO A 142 11.06 -10.06 -1.88
N ASP A 143 11.59 -10.38 -0.70
CA ASP A 143 11.74 -11.75 -0.19
C ASP A 143 10.41 -12.45 0.14
N PHE A 144 9.29 -11.84 -0.21
CA PHE A 144 7.95 -12.38 -0.01
C PHE A 144 7.14 -12.34 -1.31
N PRO A 145 6.17 -13.27 -1.46
CA PRO A 145 5.48 -13.45 -2.74
C PRO A 145 4.64 -12.24 -3.14
N MET A 146 4.76 -11.85 -4.42
CA MET A 146 3.86 -10.92 -5.09
C MET A 146 2.78 -11.69 -5.86
N PRO A 147 1.55 -11.18 -5.99
CA PRO A 147 1.03 -9.93 -5.42
C PRO A 147 0.88 -9.97 -3.89
N PHE A 148 0.96 -8.79 -3.26
CA PHE A 148 0.86 -8.66 -1.80
C PHE A 148 -0.49 -9.11 -1.27
N LEU A 149 -0.46 -9.78 -0.11
CA LEU A 149 -1.67 -10.09 0.64
C LEU A 149 -2.05 -8.91 1.52
N PHE A 150 -3.32 -8.52 1.51
CA PHE A 150 -3.76 -7.36 2.29
C PHE A 150 -5.24 -7.37 2.63
N TYR A 151 -5.59 -6.57 3.65
CA TYR A 151 -6.95 -6.17 3.95
C TYR A 151 -7.23 -4.80 3.32
N ASP A 152 -8.25 -4.71 2.46
CA ASP A 152 -8.86 -3.44 2.06
C ASP A 152 -9.77 -2.95 3.19
N VAL A 153 -9.19 -2.14 4.10
CA VAL A 153 -9.88 -1.64 5.30
C VAL A 153 -11.07 -0.74 4.92
N GLN A 154 -10.96 0.03 3.84
CA GLN A 154 -12.05 0.85 3.33
C GLN A 154 -13.26 -0.02 2.91
N LYS A 155 -13.00 -1.15 2.28
CA LYS A 155 -14.06 -2.08 1.89
C LYS A 155 -14.66 -2.79 3.11
N LEU A 156 -13.84 -3.20 4.07
CA LEU A 156 -14.32 -3.77 5.35
C LEU A 156 -15.19 -2.77 6.10
N TYR A 157 -14.74 -1.52 6.19
CA TYR A 157 -15.52 -0.42 6.77
C TYR A 157 -16.88 -0.28 6.08
N SER A 158 -16.88 -0.19 4.75
CA SER A 158 -18.10 -0.08 3.94
C SER A 158 -19.08 -1.24 4.20
N LEU A 159 -18.59 -2.47 4.32
CA LEU A 159 -19.40 -3.64 4.65
C LEU A 159 -19.99 -3.56 6.07
N CYS A 160 -19.25 -3.02 7.04
CA CYS A 160 -19.73 -2.88 8.42
C CYS A 160 -20.80 -1.80 8.57
N PHE A 161 -20.66 -0.67 7.89
CA PHE A 161 -21.45 0.54 8.15
C PHE A 161 -22.43 0.93 7.05
N SER A 162 -22.24 0.47 5.81
CA SER A 162 -23.12 0.81 4.66
C SER A 162 -23.53 -0.38 3.80
N ASN A 163 -23.37 -1.61 4.30
CA ASN A 163 -23.61 -2.84 3.53
C ASN A 163 -22.85 -2.88 2.20
N GLY A 164 -21.65 -2.31 2.14
CA GLY A 164 -20.83 -2.27 0.94
C GLY A 164 -21.24 -1.25 -0.12
N LYS A 165 -22.21 -0.37 0.18
CA LYS A 165 -22.76 0.59 -0.79
C LYS A 165 -21.90 1.84 -0.97
N GLU A 166 -21.25 2.29 0.11
CA GLU A 166 -20.51 3.54 0.12
C GLU A 166 -19.03 3.29 0.43
N ARG A 167 -18.16 3.97 -0.27
CA ARG A 167 -16.73 4.01 0.02
C ARG A 167 -16.36 5.43 0.44
N LEU A 168 -16.30 5.65 1.74
CA LEU A 168 -15.93 6.93 2.30
C LEU A 168 -14.43 7.21 2.15
N SER A 169 -14.06 8.50 2.13
CA SER A 169 -12.66 8.88 2.37
C SER A 169 -12.23 8.48 3.79
N LEU A 170 -10.92 8.43 4.04
CA LEU A 170 -10.40 8.15 5.38
C LEU A 170 -10.92 9.18 6.39
N GLN A 171 -10.86 10.48 6.04
CA GLN A 171 -11.36 11.56 6.86
C GLN A 171 -12.84 11.40 7.20
N ALA A 172 -13.70 11.18 6.21
CA ALA A 172 -15.13 11.00 6.46
C ALA A 172 -15.44 9.79 7.36
N ALA A 173 -14.64 8.73 7.28
CA ALA A 173 -14.78 7.58 8.15
C ALA A 173 -14.35 7.89 9.59
N ILE A 174 -13.30 8.68 9.79
CA ILE A 174 -12.82 9.16 11.08
C ILE A 174 -13.89 10.04 11.75
N GLU A 175 -14.42 11.01 11.01
CA GLU A 175 -15.51 11.87 11.47
C GLU A 175 -16.75 11.04 11.89
N GLN A 176 -17.17 10.10 11.05
CA GLN A 176 -18.33 9.25 11.32
C GLN A 176 -18.14 8.35 12.57
N LEU A 177 -16.92 7.89 12.82
CA LEU A 177 -16.59 7.08 14.00
C LEU A 177 -16.24 7.91 15.22
N HIS A 178 -16.29 9.24 15.14
CA HIS A 178 -15.89 10.16 16.21
C HIS A 178 -14.50 9.85 16.77
N ILE A 179 -13.55 9.54 15.87
CA ILE A 179 -12.14 9.38 16.23
C ILE A 179 -11.55 10.78 16.43
N ALA A 180 -10.81 10.97 17.51
CA ALA A 180 -10.17 12.25 17.80
C ALA A 180 -9.14 12.59 16.71
N GLU A 181 -9.28 13.78 16.12
CA GLU A 181 -8.40 14.30 15.07
C GLU A 181 -7.21 15.00 15.71
N ASN A 182 -6.20 14.25 16.13
CA ASN A 182 -5.03 14.76 16.83
C ASN A 182 -3.81 14.93 15.93
N GLU A 183 -3.90 14.50 14.67
CA GLU A 183 -2.78 14.49 13.72
C GLU A 183 -3.18 15.13 12.39
N GLN A 184 -2.21 15.69 11.70
CA GLN A 184 -2.42 16.27 10.38
C GLN A 184 -2.79 15.18 9.37
N TYR A 185 -3.90 15.35 8.67
CA TYR A 185 -4.26 14.52 7.52
C TYR A 185 -3.25 14.66 6.39
N HIS A 186 -3.23 13.65 5.53
CA HIS A 186 -2.38 13.60 4.34
C HIS A 186 -0.88 13.51 4.60
N MET A 187 -0.45 13.24 5.84
CA MET A 187 0.86 12.66 6.12
C MET A 187 0.71 11.13 6.11
N ALA A 188 1.68 10.42 5.53
CA ALA A 188 1.53 8.98 5.34
C ALA A 188 1.41 8.24 6.68
N LEU A 189 2.24 8.57 7.66
CA LEU A 189 2.20 7.95 8.99
C LEU A 189 0.88 8.25 9.73
N SER A 190 0.40 9.49 9.71
CA SER A 190 -0.86 9.86 10.35
C SER A 190 -2.04 9.09 9.75
N ASP A 191 -2.10 8.98 8.42
CA ASP A 191 -3.15 8.21 7.74
C ASP A 191 -3.05 6.70 8.05
N ALA A 192 -1.84 6.16 8.22
CA ALA A 192 -1.64 4.76 8.66
C ALA A 192 -2.15 4.55 10.10
N ARG A 193 -1.86 5.48 11.03
CA ARG A 193 -2.37 5.46 12.41
C ARG A 193 -3.89 5.57 12.46
N TYR A 194 -4.51 6.46 11.67
CA TYR A 194 -5.96 6.56 11.57
C TYR A 194 -6.59 5.28 11.00
N THR A 195 -5.96 4.65 10.01
CA THR A 195 -6.41 3.36 9.49
C THR A 195 -6.40 2.29 10.59
N ALA A 196 -5.35 2.24 11.41
CA ALA A 196 -5.26 1.35 12.57
C ALA A 196 -6.36 1.61 13.61
N GLN A 197 -6.65 2.88 13.91
CA GLN A 197 -7.72 3.25 14.83
C GLN A 197 -9.11 2.85 14.32
N ILE A 198 -9.33 2.92 13.01
CA ILE A 198 -10.57 2.42 12.40
C ILE A 198 -10.63 0.89 12.53
N MET A 199 -9.55 0.17 12.24
CA MET A 199 -9.49 -1.29 12.38
C MET A 199 -9.90 -1.75 13.77
N LYS A 200 -9.44 -1.08 14.82
CA LYS A 200 -9.81 -1.37 16.23
C LYS A 200 -11.31 -1.25 16.51
N ARG A 201 -12.06 -0.53 15.66
CA ARG A 201 -13.51 -0.32 15.77
C ARG A 201 -14.34 -1.19 14.83
N LEU A 202 -13.71 -1.94 13.94
CA LEU A 202 -14.41 -2.86 13.05
C LEU A 202 -14.76 -4.14 13.79
N ASP A 203 -16.01 -4.57 13.67
CA ASP A 203 -16.44 -5.87 14.19
C ASP A 203 -16.10 -6.98 13.19
N PHE A 204 -14.88 -7.50 13.28
CA PHE A 204 -14.39 -8.58 12.43
C PHE A 204 -15.21 -9.87 12.53
N LYS A 205 -16.04 -10.05 13.59
CA LYS A 205 -16.94 -11.19 13.72
C LYS A 205 -18.13 -11.11 12.78
N LYS A 206 -18.54 -9.87 12.42
CA LYS A 206 -19.65 -9.62 11.49
C LYS A 206 -19.23 -9.63 10.04
N VAL A 207 -17.95 -9.47 9.76
CA VAL A 207 -17.41 -9.37 8.42
C VAL A 207 -16.41 -10.49 8.24
N LYS A 208 -16.66 -11.39 7.28
CA LYS A 208 -15.61 -12.30 6.82
C LYS A 208 -14.50 -11.43 6.25
N ALA A 209 -13.36 -11.45 6.91
CA ALA A 209 -12.15 -10.90 6.33
C ALA A 209 -11.95 -11.54 4.96
N PHE A 210 -11.69 -10.74 3.96
CA PHE A 210 -11.31 -11.27 2.68
C PHE A 210 -10.00 -10.62 2.28
N TYR A 211 -9.19 -11.43 1.60
CA TYR A 211 -7.95 -10.98 1.03
C TYR A 211 -8.17 -10.68 -0.44
N SER A 212 -7.69 -9.56 -0.92
CA SER A 212 -7.48 -9.36 -2.33
C SER A 212 -6.02 -9.66 -2.62
N ILE A 213 -5.78 -10.65 -3.45
CA ILE A 213 -4.42 -11.07 -3.82
C ILE A 213 -3.97 -10.35 -5.09
N ASP A 214 -4.90 -9.87 -5.88
CA ASP A 214 -4.64 -9.29 -7.19
C ASP A 214 -4.65 -7.77 -7.08
N THR A 215 -3.52 -7.22 -6.67
CA THR A 215 -3.36 -5.78 -6.50
C THR A 215 -2.92 -5.08 -7.78
N TYR A 216 -2.27 -5.81 -8.69
CA TYR A 216 -1.72 -5.23 -9.91
C TYR A 216 -1.74 -6.25 -11.05
N ARG A 217 -2.50 -5.93 -12.10
CA ARG A 217 -2.43 -6.68 -13.37
C ARG A 217 -1.44 -5.99 -14.28
N VAL A 218 -0.31 -6.64 -14.53
CA VAL A 218 0.59 -6.21 -15.61
C VAL A 218 -0.21 -6.27 -16.92
N PRO A 219 -0.37 -5.17 -17.67
CA PRO A 219 -1.03 -5.23 -18.97
C PRO A 219 -0.31 -6.26 -19.85
N GLN A 220 -1.06 -7.21 -20.41
CA GLN A 220 -0.53 -8.33 -21.21
C GLN A 220 0.33 -7.90 -22.42
N ARG A 221 0.28 -6.63 -22.82
CA ARG A 221 1.07 -6.09 -23.93
C ARG A 221 2.59 -6.16 -23.76
N ARG A 222 3.12 -6.32 -22.54
CA ARG A 222 4.58 -6.38 -22.33
C ARG A 222 5.23 -7.74 -22.63
N LYS A 223 4.46 -8.83 -22.74
CA LYS A 223 5.05 -10.13 -23.10
C LYS A 223 5.47 -10.22 -24.57
N GLU A 224 4.84 -9.46 -25.43
CA GLU A 224 5.14 -9.48 -26.88
C GLU A 224 6.29 -8.54 -27.26
N GLU A 225 6.49 -7.44 -26.53
CA GLU A 225 7.60 -6.50 -26.81
C GLU A 225 8.97 -7.01 -26.33
N ILE A 226 9.00 -7.81 -25.29
CA ILE A 226 10.25 -8.39 -24.77
C ILE A 226 10.75 -9.53 -25.68
N CYS A 227 9.86 -10.23 -26.35
CA CYS A 227 10.23 -11.30 -27.28
C CYS A 227 10.69 -10.83 -28.67
N MET A 228 10.55 -9.57 -29.02
CA MET A 228 10.96 -9.02 -30.32
C MET A 228 12.30 -8.26 -30.32
N ASN A 229 12.98 -8.18 -29.17
CA ASN A 229 14.28 -7.51 -29.04
C ASN A 229 15.44 -8.49 -28.71
N PHE A 230 15.31 -9.75 -29.12
CA PHE A 230 16.42 -10.72 -29.17
C PHE A 230 16.59 -11.29 -30.57
#